data_a9f39d86d9849c11de39bb154aefaf00
#
_entry.id   a9f39d86d9849c11de39bb154aefaf00
#
_cell.length_a   1.000
_cell.length_b   1.000
_cell.length_c   1.000
_cell.angle_alpha   90.00
_cell.angle_beta   90.00
_cell.angle_gamma   90.00
#
_symmetry.space_group_name_H-M   'P 1'
#
loop_
_entity.id
_entity.type
_entity.pdbx_description
1 polymer ?
#
loop_
_entity_poly.entity_id
_entity_poly.type
_entity_poly.pdbx_seq_one_letter_code
_entity_poly.pdbx_strand_id
1 'polypeptide(L)'
;MQRTRRRILAALPALRAPTAVTAVAALAVLALLSGCGDGASPAAEATASKGQVRPATSQAKVSFYAASRFAEQATFGPTPTLVAELQAKGFEAWIDEQFALPPTTIDSQPARINGNPIPRAPYDYQGVQAAKLMLTAPDQLRTRVAWSIGQWIVVSGTKPHPVGTIEWINSLQRWAFGTYGELLYNVSIHPTMGQFLDNIQNRPKSAECPSCAPNENYARELMQLFTLGIATLNPDGTPAVVNGQQVPAYTEQDVKELARILTGW
;
A
#
# COMPACT_ATOMS: atom_id res chain seq x y z
N MET A 1 14.86 3.59 24.51
CA MET A 1 14.32 3.60 23.14
C MET A 1 15.36 3.78 22.02
N GLN A 2 16.37 4.67 22.13
CA GLN A 2 17.39 4.85 21.09
C GLN A 2 18.40 3.70 20.93
N ARG A 3 18.67 2.90 21.96
CA ARG A 3 19.61 1.76 21.87
C ARG A 3 19.07 0.54 21.12
N THR A 4 17.77 0.35 21.08
CA THR A 4 17.11 -0.77 20.35
C THR A 4 17.09 -0.53 18.84
N ARG A 5 16.93 0.72 18.40
CA ARG A 5 16.98 1.09 16.97
C ARG A 5 18.28 0.71 16.26
N ARG A 6 19.43 0.79 16.97
CA ARG A 6 20.74 0.47 16.38
C ARG A 6 21.00 -1.03 16.20
N ARG A 7 20.31 -1.91 16.96
CA ARG A 7 20.54 -3.35 16.86
C ARG A 7 19.76 -4.02 15.71
N ILE A 8 18.62 -3.47 15.33
CA ILE A 8 17.80 -4.01 14.22
C ILE A 8 18.43 -3.69 12.86
N LEU A 9 19.00 -2.48 12.71
CA LEU A 9 19.70 -2.08 11.48
C LEU A 9 21.03 -2.82 11.25
N ALA A 10 21.63 -3.42 12.28
CA ALA A 10 22.88 -4.15 12.18
C ALA A 10 22.72 -5.66 11.83
N ALA A 11 21.51 -6.21 11.89
CA ALA A 11 21.23 -7.62 11.64
C ALA A 11 20.75 -7.94 10.21
N LEU A 12 20.52 -6.92 9.39
CA LEU A 12 20.21 -7.12 7.97
C LEU A 12 21.50 -7.04 7.17
N PRO A 13 21.89 -8.10 6.42
CA PRO A 13 22.98 -7.98 5.48
C PRO A 13 22.63 -6.89 4.48
N ALA A 14 23.59 -5.99 4.23
CA ALA A 14 23.46 -4.88 3.29
C ALA A 14 23.17 -5.43 1.89
N LEU A 15 21.90 -5.55 1.52
CA LEU A 15 21.46 -5.67 0.14
C LEU A 15 21.76 -4.32 -0.53
N ARG A 16 22.93 -4.24 -1.17
CA ARG A 16 23.24 -3.16 -2.09
C ARG A 16 22.21 -3.21 -3.23
N ALA A 17 21.22 -2.34 -3.17
CA ALA A 17 20.33 -2.10 -4.29
C ALA A 17 21.13 -1.46 -5.45
N PRO A 18 20.98 -1.92 -6.68
CA PRO A 18 21.44 -1.16 -7.83
C PRO A 18 20.55 0.10 -7.95
N THR A 19 21.21 1.24 -8.15
CA THR A 19 20.64 2.58 -8.35
C THR A 19 19.90 2.69 -9.70
N ALA A 20 18.72 2.07 -9.84
CA ALA A 20 17.93 2.13 -11.08
C ALA A 20 16.42 1.87 -10.88
N VAL A 21 15.80 2.20 -9.74
CA VAL A 21 14.37 1.91 -9.51
C VAL A 21 13.49 3.15 -9.38
N THR A 22 14.04 4.34 -9.50
CA THR A 22 13.25 5.59 -9.40
C THR A 22 12.51 6.02 -10.67
N ALA A 23 12.53 5.21 -11.75
CA ALA A 23 11.92 5.60 -13.04
C ALA A 23 10.73 4.71 -13.49
N VAL A 24 10.32 3.69 -12.75
CA VAL A 24 9.36 2.68 -13.25
C VAL A 24 7.91 2.91 -12.82
N ALA A 25 7.66 3.68 -11.78
CA ALA A 25 6.27 3.91 -11.32
C ALA A 25 5.45 4.88 -12.22
N ALA A 26 6.11 5.70 -13.05
CA ALA A 26 5.42 6.65 -13.92
C ALA A 26 5.07 6.09 -15.32
N LEU A 27 5.64 4.96 -15.74
CA LEU A 27 5.44 4.41 -17.09
C LEU A 27 4.35 3.33 -17.20
N ALA A 28 3.90 2.74 -16.12
CA ALA A 28 2.91 1.65 -16.16
C ALA A 28 1.47 2.11 -16.48
N VAL A 29 1.18 3.41 -16.42
CA VAL A 29 -0.17 3.96 -16.72
C VAL A 29 -0.35 4.30 -18.20
N LEU A 30 0.73 4.40 -18.99
CA LEU A 30 0.67 4.79 -20.41
C LEU A 30 0.60 3.63 -21.40
N ALA A 31 0.81 2.39 -20.99
CA ALA A 31 0.94 1.24 -21.91
C ALA A 31 -0.37 0.49 -22.23
N LEU A 32 -1.52 0.90 -21.69
CA LEU A 32 -2.80 0.19 -21.88
C LEU A 32 -3.78 0.86 -22.88
N LEU A 33 -3.30 1.78 -23.72
CA LEU A 33 -4.16 2.48 -24.71
C LEU A 33 -3.84 2.13 -26.16
N SER A 34 -3.18 0.99 -26.46
CA SER A 34 -2.96 0.59 -27.85
C SER A 34 -3.41 -0.86 -28.07
N GLY A 35 -4.65 -1.02 -28.46
CA GLY A 35 -5.20 -2.30 -28.88
C GLY A 35 -6.44 -2.14 -29.73
N CYS A 36 -6.28 -2.20 -31.03
CA CYS A 36 -7.08 -2.82 -32.07
C CYS A 36 -6.90 -2.08 -33.41
N GLY A 37 -6.38 -2.77 -34.40
CA GLY A 37 -6.33 -2.35 -35.80
C GLY A 37 -5.38 -3.22 -36.62
N ASP A 38 -5.92 -4.17 -37.36
CA ASP A 38 -5.26 -5.07 -38.31
C ASP A 38 -4.52 -4.35 -39.44
N GLY A 39 -3.43 -4.95 -39.93
CA GLY A 39 -2.98 -4.72 -41.28
C GLY A 39 -1.46 -4.66 -41.49
N ALA A 40 -0.92 -5.78 -41.97
CA ALA A 40 0.22 -5.97 -42.88
C ALA A 40 1.43 -5.00 -42.86
N SER A 41 2.61 -5.58 -42.64
CA SER A 41 3.97 -5.06 -42.91
C SER A 41 4.23 -4.87 -44.40
N PRO A 42 5.10 -3.92 -44.82
CA PRO A 42 6.44 -4.31 -45.21
C PRO A 42 7.56 -3.37 -44.73
N ALA A 43 8.77 -3.92 -44.68
CA ALA A 43 10.01 -3.29 -44.29
C ALA A 43 10.37 -2.09 -45.20
N ALA A 44 10.86 -1.01 -44.60
CA ALA A 44 11.56 0.05 -45.27
C ALA A 44 12.63 0.70 -44.37
N GLU A 45 13.74 0.95 -44.95
CA GLU A 45 15.07 1.36 -44.46
C GLU A 45 15.07 2.63 -43.59
N ALA A 46 15.97 2.60 -42.61
CA ALA A 46 16.28 3.72 -41.72
C ALA A 46 17.13 4.76 -42.45
N THR A 47 16.61 5.92 -42.73
CA THR A 47 17.37 7.15 -43.03
C THR A 47 17.30 8.10 -41.86
N ALA A 48 18.41 8.41 -41.23
CA ALA A 48 18.57 9.35 -40.15
C ALA A 48 18.16 10.78 -40.61
N SER A 49 17.08 11.32 -40.07
CA SER A 49 16.63 12.69 -40.24
C SER A 49 17.03 13.53 -39.04
N LYS A 50 17.76 14.63 -39.32
CA LYS A 50 18.19 15.67 -38.37
C LYS A 50 17.00 16.29 -37.62
N GLY A 51 17.20 16.55 -36.35
CA GLY A 51 16.24 17.06 -35.37
C GLY A 51 15.35 18.18 -35.85
N GLN A 52 14.06 17.88 -35.99
CA GLN A 52 13.01 18.86 -35.94
C GLN A 52 12.54 18.99 -34.50
N VAL A 53 12.75 20.15 -33.90
CA VAL A 53 12.11 20.56 -32.66
C VAL A 53 10.59 20.47 -32.89
N ARG A 54 9.93 19.52 -32.32
CA ARG A 54 8.47 19.46 -32.33
C ARG A 54 7.95 20.72 -31.66
N PRO A 55 7.07 21.52 -32.36
CA PRO A 55 6.38 22.60 -31.67
C PRO A 55 5.59 22.01 -30.49
N ALA A 56 5.57 22.72 -29.35
CA ALA A 56 4.79 22.36 -28.19
C ALA A 56 3.36 22.01 -28.64
N THR A 57 3.01 20.73 -28.62
CA THR A 57 1.65 20.28 -28.93
C THR A 57 0.73 20.95 -27.94
N SER A 58 -0.25 21.71 -28.42
CA SER A 58 -1.39 22.16 -27.60
C SER A 58 -1.86 20.94 -26.80
N GLN A 59 -1.84 21.03 -25.46
CA GLN A 59 -2.30 19.95 -24.61
C GLN A 59 -3.69 19.54 -25.10
N ALA A 60 -3.81 18.29 -25.56
CA ALA A 60 -5.09 17.77 -26.01
C ALA A 60 -6.06 17.86 -24.84
N LYS A 61 -7.13 18.63 -25.01
CA LYS A 61 -8.13 18.87 -23.96
C LYS A 61 -8.67 17.52 -23.48
N VAL A 62 -8.58 17.26 -22.19
CA VAL A 62 -9.09 16.02 -21.59
C VAL A 62 -10.58 15.87 -21.88
N SER A 63 -11.00 14.75 -22.50
CA SER A 63 -12.41 14.52 -22.80
C SER A 63 -13.20 14.22 -21.53
N PHE A 64 -14.52 14.43 -21.56
CA PHE A 64 -15.41 14.09 -20.45
C PHE A 64 -15.27 12.61 -20.03
N TYR A 65 -15.26 11.70 -21.00
CA TYR A 65 -15.15 10.27 -20.72
C TYR A 65 -13.78 9.88 -20.11
N ALA A 66 -12.70 10.49 -20.61
CA ALA A 66 -11.37 10.26 -20.05
C ALA A 66 -11.28 10.78 -18.60
N ALA A 67 -11.82 11.98 -18.33
CA ALA A 67 -11.87 12.54 -16.98
C ALA A 67 -12.73 11.71 -16.04
N SER A 68 -13.91 11.26 -16.48
CA SER A 68 -14.78 10.39 -15.66
C SER A 68 -14.11 9.06 -15.32
N ARG A 69 -13.51 8.39 -16.33
CA ARG A 69 -12.79 7.13 -16.12
C ARG A 69 -11.60 7.29 -15.19
N PHE A 70 -10.83 8.36 -15.32
CA PHE A 70 -9.73 8.65 -14.43
C PHE A 70 -10.23 8.86 -12.99
N ALA A 71 -11.30 9.64 -12.80
CA ALA A 71 -11.89 9.89 -11.50
C ALA A 71 -12.39 8.59 -10.82
N GLU A 72 -12.99 7.66 -11.57
CA GLU A 72 -13.39 6.33 -11.05
C GLU A 72 -12.20 5.53 -10.51
N GLN A 73 -11.04 5.62 -11.17
CA GLN A 73 -9.84 4.88 -10.77
C GLN A 73 -9.09 5.56 -9.62
N ALA A 74 -8.95 6.89 -9.68
CA ALA A 74 -8.13 7.67 -8.78
C ALA A 74 -8.84 8.13 -7.49
N THR A 75 -10.19 8.03 -7.45
CA THR A 75 -11.02 8.46 -6.33
C THR A 75 -12.12 7.45 -5.99
N PHE A 76 -13.10 7.82 -5.19
CA PHE A 76 -14.28 6.99 -4.90
C PHE A 76 -15.48 7.32 -5.83
N GLY A 77 -15.22 7.93 -6.95
CA GLY A 77 -16.17 8.13 -8.02
C GLY A 77 -16.12 9.52 -8.64
N PRO A 78 -16.57 9.65 -9.89
CA PRO A 78 -16.64 10.93 -10.57
C PRO A 78 -17.76 11.80 -9.99
N THR A 79 -17.46 13.07 -9.74
CA THR A 79 -18.46 14.09 -9.52
C THR A 79 -18.42 15.10 -10.68
N PRO A 80 -19.51 15.80 -10.99
CA PRO A 80 -19.49 16.82 -12.04
C PRO A 80 -18.37 17.87 -11.86
N THR A 81 -18.15 18.27 -10.60
CA THR A 81 -17.10 19.23 -10.25
C THR A 81 -15.70 18.67 -10.53
N LEU A 82 -15.42 17.44 -10.08
CA LEU A 82 -14.13 16.78 -10.29
C LEU A 82 -13.85 16.55 -11.79
N VAL A 83 -14.86 16.13 -12.55
CA VAL A 83 -14.72 15.93 -14.00
C VAL A 83 -14.37 17.25 -14.69
N ALA A 84 -15.06 18.34 -14.35
CA ALA A 84 -14.78 19.68 -14.90
C ALA A 84 -13.37 20.16 -14.53
N GLU A 85 -12.95 19.92 -13.30
CA GLU A 85 -11.61 20.22 -12.80
C GLU A 85 -10.52 19.47 -13.59
N LEU A 86 -10.67 18.16 -13.78
CA LEU A 86 -9.76 17.33 -14.57
C LEU A 86 -9.69 17.75 -16.02
N GLN A 87 -10.82 18.15 -16.61
CA GLN A 87 -10.86 18.69 -17.97
C GLN A 87 -10.12 20.03 -18.10
N ALA A 88 -10.16 20.86 -17.05
CA ALA A 88 -9.54 22.18 -17.05
C ALA A 88 -8.02 22.12 -16.85
N LYS A 89 -7.54 21.33 -15.87
CA LYS A 89 -6.11 21.31 -15.47
C LYS A 89 -5.32 20.12 -16.00
N GLY A 90 -5.97 19.02 -16.42
CA GLY A 90 -5.33 17.77 -16.84
C GLY A 90 -5.00 16.85 -15.68
N PHE A 91 -4.61 15.60 -15.99
CA PHE A 91 -4.37 14.56 -15.00
C PHE A 91 -3.10 14.80 -14.18
N GLU A 92 -2.01 15.19 -14.83
CA GLU A 92 -0.71 15.39 -14.20
C GLU A 92 -0.79 16.48 -13.12
N ALA A 93 -1.30 17.66 -13.48
CA ALA A 93 -1.44 18.75 -12.54
C ALA A 93 -2.36 18.39 -11.35
N TRP A 94 -3.45 17.65 -11.61
CA TRP A 94 -4.32 17.19 -10.55
C TRP A 94 -3.63 16.16 -9.61
N ILE A 95 -2.83 15.24 -10.17
CA ILE A 95 -2.06 14.27 -9.38
C ILE A 95 -1.05 15.00 -8.49
N ASP A 96 -0.31 15.96 -9.03
CA ASP A 96 0.68 16.74 -8.28
C ASP A 96 0.03 17.50 -7.12
N GLU A 97 -1.13 18.11 -7.35
CA GLU A 97 -1.92 18.74 -6.28
C GLU A 97 -2.34 17.74 -5.21
N GLN A 98 -2.80 16.54 -5.60
CA GLN A 98 -3.18 15.51 -4.65
C GLN A 98 -1.99 14.99 -3.83
N PHE A 99 -0.80 14.90 -4.40
CA PHE A 99 0.41 14.56 -3.65
C PHE A 99 0.79 15.64 -2.63
N ALA A 100 0.53 16.90 -2.94
CA ALA A 100 0.84 18.03 -2.05
C ALA A 100 -0.12 18.13 -0.84
N LEU A 101 -1.30 17.54 -0.90
CA LEU A 101 -2.27 17.58 0.20
C LEU A 101 -1.79 16.76 1.42
N PRO A 102 -1.98 17.29 2.65
CA PRO A 102 -1.71 16.52 3.85
C PRO A 102 -2.70 15.35 3.99
N PRO A 103 -2.34 14.27 4.71
CA PRO A 103 -3.25 13.18 4.99
C PRO A 103 -4.47 13.65 5.77
N THR A 104 -5.68 13.34 5.30
CA THR A 104 -6.89 13.50 6.08
C THR A 104 -6.97 12.36 7.10
N THR A 105 -7.17 12.70 8.38
CA THR A 105 -7.24 11.73 9.47
C THR A 105 -8.60 11.74 10.14
N ILE A 106 -8.96 10.61 10.74
CA ILE A 106 -10.16 10.42 11.55
C ILE A 106 -9.75 10.60 13.00
N ASP A 107 -10.59 11.30 13.79
CA ASP A 107 -10.44 11.33 15.25
C ASP A 107 -10.68 9.92 15.82
N SER A 108 -9.65 9.33 16.37
CA SER A 108 -9.69 7.97 16.92
C SER A 108 -10.28 7.93 18.34
N GLN A 109 -10.31 9.07 19.02
CA GLN A 109 -10.81 9.20 20.40
C GLN A 109 -11.80 10.36 20.56
N PRO A 110 -12.92 10.36 19.83
CA PRO A 110 -13.87 11.44 19.93
C PRO A 110 -14.43 11.52 21.36
N ALA A 111 -14.37 12.69 21.97
CA ALA A 111 -14.93 12.92 23.30
C ALA A 111 -16.46 12.76 23.30
N ARG A 112 -17.10 12.97 22.14
CA ARG A 112 -18.54 12.89 21.95
C ARG A 112 -18.89 12.33 20.58
N ILE A 113 -19.96 11.52 20.53
CA ILE A 113 -20.62 11.13 19.27
C ILE A 113 -22.06 11.67 19.34
N ASN A 114 -22.47 12.41 18.29
CA ASN A 114 -23.80 13.06 18.23
C ASN A 114 -24.11 13.88 19.48
N GLY A 115 -23.11 14.60 20.01
CA GLY A 115 -23.27 15.45 21.19
C GLY A 115 -23.22 14.72 22.53
N ASN A 116 -23.27 13.39 22.57
CA ASN A 116 -23.24 12.61 23.80
C ASN A 116 -21.80 12.19 24.16
N PRO A 117 -21.39 12.34 25.45
CA PRO A 117 -20.12 11.79 25.90
C PRO A 117 -20.11 10.29 25.72
N ILE A 118 -18.98 9.76 25.20
CA ILE A 118 -18.82 8.32 25.02
C ILE A 118 -17.60 7.84 25.82
N PRO A 119 -17.78 6.85 26.68
CA PRO A 119 -16.65 6.21 27.37
C PRO A 119 -15.85 5.31 26.40
N ARG A 120 -16.45 4.90 25.30
CA ARG A 120 -15.86 4.02 24.30
C ARG A 120 -16.57 4.21 22.95
N ALA A 121 -15.81 4.33 21.86
CA ALA A 121 -16.37 4.36 20.51
C ALA A 121 -17.14 3.07 20.20
N PRO A 122 -18.37 3.15 19.65
CA PRO A 122 -19.12 1.99 19.18
C PRO A 122 -18.35 1.22 18.09
N TYR A 123 -18.61 -0.07 17.94
CA TYR A 123 -17.93 -0.91 16.94
C TYR A 123 -18.23 -0.53 15.48
N ASP A 124 -19.35 0.16 15.22
CA ASP A 124 -19.70 0.66 13.89
C ASP A 124 -19.05 2.03 13.58
N TYR A 125 -18.54 2.73 14.59
CA TYR A 125 -17.97 4.06 14.43
C TYR A 125 -16.88 4.13 13.37
N GLN A 126 -15.94 3.18 13.39
CA GLN A 126 -14.84 3.12 12.41
C GLN A 126 -15.35 2.96 10.98
N GLY A 127 -16.38 2.14 10.75
CA GLY A 127 -16.98 1.95 9.42
C GLY A 127 -17.63 3.21 8.89
N VAL A 128 -18.40 3.90 9.73
CA VAL A 128 -19.05 5.18 9.39
C VAL A 128 -18.02 6.26 9.07
N GLN A 129 -16.97 6.38 9.90
CA GLN A 129 -15.91 7.36 9.66
C GLN A 129 -15.06 7.05 8.42
N ALA A 130 -14.77 5.78 8.16
CA ALA A 130 -14.09 5.36 6.94
C ALA A 130 -14.91 5.70 5.70
N ALA A 131 -16.22 5.41 5.70
CA ALA A 131 -17.13 5.78 4.62
C ALA A 131 -17.17 7.31 4.41
N LYS A 132 -17.26 8.08 5.50
CA LYS A 132 -17.21 9.55 5.43
C LYS A 132 -15.90 10.03 4.82
N LEU A 133 -14.76 9.49 5.24
CA LEU A 133 -13.44 9.81 4.70
C LEU A 133 -13.42 9.59 3.17
N MET A 134 -13.88 8.43 2.70
CA MET A 134 -13.94 8.08 1.28
C MET A 134 -14.77 9.08 0.46
N LEU A 135 -15.88 9.58 1.04
CA LEU A 135 -16.81 10.45 0.35
C LEU A 135 -16.41 11.93 0.40
N THR A 136 -15.69 12.38 1.43
CA THR A 136 -15.52 13.82 1.69
C THR A 136 -14.08 14.30 1.84
N ALA A 137 -13.08 13.41 1.92
CA ALA A 137 -11.70 13.82 2.06
C ALA A 137 -11.22 14.60 0.82
N PRO A 138 -10.50 15.72 0.98
CA PRO A 138 -9.95 16.46 -0.14
C PRO A 138 -8.79 15.72 -0.83
N ASP A 139 -8.04 14.90 -0.10
CA ASP A 139 -6.94 14.06 -0.56
C ASP A 139 -7.45 12.71 -1.09
N GLN A 140 -8.34 12.77 -2.09
CA GLN A 140 -9.04 11.61 -2.66
C GLN A 140 -8.10 10.53 -3.20
N LEU A 141 -7.02 10.92 -3.89
CA LEU A 141 -6.03 9.97 -4.41
C LEU A 141 -5.34 9.21 -3.27
N ARG A 142 -4.93 9.90 -2.22
CA ARG A 142 -4.33 9.31 -1.04
C ARG A 142 -5.29 8.33 -0.35
N THR A 143 -6.54 8.76 -0.18
CA THR A 143 -7.58 7.92 0.44
C THR A 143 -7.85 6.67 -0.39
N ARG A 144 -7.86 6.78 -1.71
CA ARG A 144 -8.03 5.64 -2.62
C ARG A 144 -6.86 4.66 -2.56
N VAL A 145 -5.62 5.18 -2.52
CA VAL A 145 -4.41 4.35 -2.38
C VAL A 145 -4.39 3.67 -1.00
N ALA A 146 -4.66 4.40 0.08
CA ALA A 146 -4.73 3.85 1.43
C ALA A 146 -5.80 2.73 1.54
N TRP A 147 -6.98 2.95 0.95
CA TRP A 147 -8.02 1.94 0.87
C TRP A 147 -7.54 0.70 0.09
N SER A 148 -6.88 0.90 -1.06
CA SER A 148 -6.34 -0.20 -1.87
C SER A 148 -5.30 -1.02 -1.09
N ILE A 149 -4.38 -0.37 -0.38
CA ILE A 149 -3.41 -1.03 0.50
C ILE A 149 -4.14 -1.86 1.56
N GLY A 150 -5.19 -1.33 2.16
CA GLY A 150 -6.02 -2.03 3.15
C GLY A 150 -6.73 -3.28 2.65
N GLN A 151 -6.79 -3.53 1.31
CA GLN A 151 -7.38 -4.74 0.75
C GLN A 151 -6.42 -5.95 0.76
N TRP A 152 -5.13 -5.72 0.91
CA TRP A 152 -4.11 -6.79 0.93
C TRP A 152 -3.22 -6.76 2.17
N ILE A 153 -3.05 -5.62 2.84
CA ILE A 153 -2.53 -5.56 4.21
C ILE A 153 -3.73 -5.39 5.14
N VAL A 154 -4.37 -6.48 5.47
CA VAL A 154 -5.68 -6.47 6.12
C VAL A 154 -5.59 -6.56 7.65
N VAL A 155 -6.54 -5.91 8.32
CA VAL A 155 -6.94 -6.19 9.70
C VAL A 155 -8.45 -6.33 9.78
N SER A 156 -8.94 -7.22 10.65
CA SER A 156 -10.39 -7.32 10.89
C SER A 156 -10.86 -6.17 11.78
N GLY A 157 -12.00 -5.56 11.44
CA GLY A 157 -12.65 -4.55 12.29
C GLY A 157 -13.32 -5.12 13.55
N THR A 158 -13.39 -6.45 13.69
CA THR A 158 -14.10 -7.10 14.81
C THR A 158 -13.18 -7.57 15.94
N LYS A 159 -11.93 -7.90 15.65
CA LYS A 159 -10.97 -8.38 16.66
C LYS A 159 -10.27 -7.22 17.40
N PRO A 160 -9.67 -6.22 16.72
CA PRO A 160 -9.07 -5.07 17.38
C PRO A 160 -10.10 -4.11 17.96
N HIS A 161 -9.66 -3.30 18.92
CA HIS A 161 -10.48 -2.22 19.47
C HIS A 161 -10.79 -1.15 18.40
N PRO A 162 -12.00 -0.54 18.37
CA PRO A 162 -12.38 0.49 17.37
C PRO A 162 -11.39 1.65 17.25
N VAL A 163 -10.85 2.16 18.35
CA VAL A 163 -9.79 3.18 18.37
C VAL A 163 -8.57 2.71 17.59
N GLY A 164 -8.12 1.46 17.80
CA GLY A 164 -7.01 0.88 17.10
C GLY A 164 -7.28 0.75 15.60
N THR A 165 -8.50 0.37 15.21
CA THR A 165 -8.89 0.27 13.79
C THR A 165 -8.87 1.63 13.10
N ILE A 166 -9.29 2.70 13.78
CA ILE A 166 -9.18 4.07 13.24
C ILE A 166 -7.72 4.49 13.10
N GLU A 167 -6.88 4.24 14.10
CA GLU A 167 -5.44 4.52 13.99
C GLU A 167 -4.77 3.70 12.89
N TRP A 168 -5.25 2.49 12.63
CA TRP A 168 -4.85 1.69 11.48
C TRP A 168 -5.17 2.40 10.16
N ILE A 169 -6.41 2.88 9.98
CA ILE A 169 -6.82 3.64 8.80
C ILE A 169 -5.97 4.90 8.64
N ASN A 170 -5.77 5.66 9.72
CA ASN A 170 -4.93 6.85 9.74
C ASN A 170 -3.47 6.54 9.37
N SER A 171 -2.95 5.38 9.78
CA SER A 171 -1.60 4.94 9.42
C SER A 171 -1.47 4.65 7.93
N LEU A 172 -2.45 3.96 7.34
CA LEU A 172 -2.49 3.71 5.89
C LEU A 172 -2.55 5.04 5.11
N GLN A 173 -3.32 6.04 5.58
CA GLN A 173 -3.35 7.38 5.00
C GLN A 173 -1.97 8.05 5.02
N ARG A 174 -1.26 8.00 6.14
CA ARG A 174 0.07 8.58 6.29
C ARG A 174 1.11 7.94 5.36
N TRP A 175 1.01 6.62 5.15
CA TRP A 175 2.00 5.85 4.40
C TRP A 175 1.59 5.54 2.94
N ALA A 176 0.42 6.02 2.50
CA ALA A 176 -0.12 5.74 1.17
C ALA A 176 0.84 6.11 0.02
N PHE A 177 1.64 7.16 0.18
CA PHE A 177 2.62 7.64 -0.79
C PHE A 177 4.08 7.43 -0.35
N GLY A 178 4.29 6.63 0.70
CA GLY A 178 5.62 6.25 1.19
C GLY A 178 6.21 5.06 0.45
N THR A 179 7.37 4.60 0.92
CA THR A 179 7.97 3.38 0.42
C THR A 179 7.32 2.14 1.04
N TYR A 180 7.33 1.03 0.30
CA TYR A 180 6.77 -0.23 0.81
C TYR A 180 7.48 -0.73 2.07
N GLY A 181 8.80 -0.56 2.16
CA GLY A 181 9.57 -0.95 3.35
C GLY A 181 9.18 -0.15 4.60
N GLU A 182 8.95 1.16 4.48
CA GLU A 182 8.46 2.00 5.58
C GLU A 182 7.03 1.60 5.98
N LEU A 183 6.16 1.34 5.01
CA LEU A 183 4.82 0.84 5.28
C LEU A 183 4.87 -0.46 6.08
N LEU A 184 5.63 -1.47 5.64
CA LEU A 184 5.76 -2.76 6.34
C LEU A 184 6.35 -2.61 7.74
N TYR A 185 7.34 -1.75 7.91
CA TYR A 185 7.88 -1.46 9.24
C TYR A 185 6.79 -0.93 10.18
N ASN A 186 6.01 0.07 9.72
CA ASN A 186 4.94 0.65 10.53
C ASN A 186 3.79 -0.35 10.78
N VAL A 187 3.47 -1.19 9.81
CA VAL A 187 2.52 -2.31 9.96
C VAL A 187 2.99 -3.27 11.04
N SER A 188 4.28 -3.65 11.02
CA SER A 188 4.85 -4.62 11.97
C SER A 188 4.80 -4.15 13.43
N ILE A 189 4.94 -2.85 13.67
CA ILE A 189 4.90 -2.27 15.02
C ILE A 189 3.52 -1.74 15.41
N HIS A 190 2.52 -1.84 14.52
CA HIS A 190 1.20 -1.29 14.78
C HIS A 190 0.41 -2.14 15.77
N PRO A 191 -0.10 -1.59 16.88
CA PRO A 191 -0.82 -2.38 17.90
C PRO A 191 -2.03 -3.14 17.35
N THR A 192 -2.73 -2.58 16.38
CA THR A 192 -3.89 -3.21 15.75
C THR A 192 -3.51 -4.46 14.97
N MET A 193 -2.41 -4.43 14.23
CA MET A 193 -1.86 -5.61 13.57
C MET A 193 -1.39 -6.64 14.60
N GLY A 194 -0.72 -6.19 15.67
CA GLY A 194 -0.32 -7.06 16.78
C GLY A 194 -1.51 -7.78 17.44
N GLN A 195 -2.65 -7.09 17.60
CA GLN A 195 -3.88 -7.73 18.09
C GLN A 195 -4.50 -8.67 17.06
N PHE A 196 -4.49 -8.28 15.78
CA PHE A 196 -5.14 -9.05 14.73
C PHE A 196 -4.44 -10.39 14.46
N LEU A 197 -3.11 -10.39 14.37
CA LEU A 197 -2.29 -11.56 14.06
C LEU A 197 -1.51 -12.10 15.27
N ASP A 198 -1.98 -11.81 16.49
CA ASP A 198 -1.50 -12.38 17.74
C ASP A 198 -0.01 -12.16 18.05
N ASN A 199 0.56 -11.05 17.52
CA ASN A 199 1.93 -10.65 17.85
C ASN A 199 2.02 -9.79 19.13
N ILE A 200 0.88 -9.32 19.66
CA ILE A 200 0.85 -8.61 20.92
C ILE A 200 1.24 -9.57 22.05
N GLN A 201 2.12 -9.12 22.96
CA GLN A 201 2.63 -9.94 24.06
C GLN A 201 3.36 -11.23 23.60
N ASN A 202 3.82 -11.26 22.35
CA ASN A 202 4.63 -12.37 21.84
C ASN A 202 5.93 -12.47 22.63
N ARG A 203 6.17 -13.64 23.29
CA ARG A 203 7.27 -13.85 24.23
C ARG A 203 8.09 -15.08 23.87
N PRO A 204 9.43 -14.99 23.94
CA PRO A 204 10.27 -16.18 23.82
C PRO A 204 10.13 -17.04 25.07
N LYS A 205 10.50 -18.31 24.98
CA LYS A 205 10.68 -19.18 26.14
C LYS A 205 11.75 -18.59 27.04
N SER A 206 11.47 -18.49 28.32
CA SER A 206 12.42 -18.03 29.35
C SER A 206 12.24 -18.77 30.65
N ALA A 207 13.10 -18.50 31.65
CA ALA A 207 12.97 -19.05 32.99
C ALA A 207 11.67 -18.58 33.66
N GLU A 208 11.24 -17.33 33.40
CA GLU A 208 10.01 -16.75 33.95
C GLU A 208 8.75 -17.23 33.20
N CYS A 209 8.92 -17.78 32.00
CA CYS A 209 7.83 -18.34 31.21
C CYS A 209 8.29 -19.60 30.45
N PRO A 210 8.42 -20.74 31.13
CA PRO A 210 8.87 -21.99 30.51
C PRO A 210 7.92 -22.57 29.47
N SER A 211 6.63 -22.22 29.54
CA SER A 211 5.60 -22.61 28.57
C SER A 211 5.42 -21.62 27.41
N CYS A 212 6.07 -20.44 27.43
CA CYS A 212 6.01 -19.50 26.32
C CYS A 212 6.70 -20.08 25.10
N ALA A 213 6.10 -19.78 23.94
CA ALA A 213 6.71 -20.00 22.63
C ALA A 213 6.41 -18.79 21.75
N PRO A 214 7.33 -18.39 20.87
CA PRO A 214 7.06 -17.34 19.90
C PRO A 214 5.82 -17.69 19.07
N ASN A 215 4.92 -16.73 18.90
CA ASN A 215 3.75 -16.90 18.04
C ASN A 215 4.15 -16.68 16.59
N GLU A 216 3.86 -17.64 15.73
CA GLU A 216 4.26 -17.67 14.32
C GLU A 216 3.27 -16.95 13.40
N ASN A 217 2.06 -16.59 13.88
CA ASN A 217 0.97 -16.12 13.03
C ASN A 217 1.39 -14.88 12.20
N TYR A 218 1.82 -13.81 12.89
CA TYR A 218 2.25 -12.60 12.17
C TYR A 218 3.49 -12.84 11.30
N ALA A 219 4.46 -13.64 11.77
CA ALA A 219 5.65 -13.95 10.99
C ALA A 219 5.30 -14.66 9.67
N ARG A 220 4.37 -15.61 9.73
CA ARG A 220 3.88 -16.34 8.56
C ARG A 220 3.17 -15.43 7.59
N GLU A 221 2.25 -14.61 8.07
CA GLU A 221 1.50 -13.68 7.22
C GLU A 221 2.39 -12.60 6.60
N LEU A 222 3.38 -12.11 7.33
CA LEU A 222 4.36 -11.17 6.80
C LEU A 222 5.12 -11.76 5.61
N MET A 223 5.56 -13.02 5.70
CA MET A 223 6.27 -13.69 4.60
C MET A 223 5.32 -14.12 3.48
N GLN A 224 4.17 -14.68 3.82
CA GLN A 224 3.26 -15.31 2.87
C GLN A 224 2.38 -14.31 2.11
N LEU A 225 1.72 -13.38 2.83
CA LEU A 225 0.73 -12.47 2.26
C LEU A 225 1.30 -11.09 1.97
N PHE A 226 2.23 -10.62 2.81
CA PHE A 226 2.66 -9.23 2.73
C PHE A 226 3.99 -9.05 1.97
N THR A 227 4.78 -10.12 1.72
CA THR A 227 6.07 -9.96 1.06
C THR A 227 6.37 -11.03 0.00
N LEU A 228 6.82 -12.22 0.41
CA LEU A 228 7.47 -13.20 -0.48
C LEU A 228 6.49 -14.07 -1.26
N GLY A 229 5.32 -14.36 -0.68
CA GLY A 229 4.46 -15.43 -1.20
C GLY A 229 4.99 -16.82 -0.85
N ILE A 230 4.26 -17.88 -1.21
CA ILE A 230 4.60 -19.26 -0.85
C ILE A 230 5.64 -19.89 -1.75
N ALA A 231 5.83 -19.37 -2.98
CA ALA A 231 6.75 -19.90 -3.97
C ALA A 231 7.64 -18.79 -4.55
N THR A 232 8.87 -19.13 -4.84
CA THR A 232 9.78 -18.28 -5.64
C THR A 232 9.17 -18.08 -7.02
N LEU A 233 9.15 -16.84 -7.51
CA LEU A 233 8.60 -16.51 -8.82
C LEU A 233 9.72 -16.21 -9.84
N ASN A 234 9.49 -16.61 -11.07
CA ASN A 234 10.22 -16.17 -12.23
C ASN A 234 9.90 -14.71 -12.56
N PRO A 235 10.70 -14.01 -13.38
CA PRO A 235 10.42 -12.62 -13.78
C PRO A 235 9.05 -12.39 -14.45
N ASP A 236 8.46 -13.42 -15.05
CA ASP A 236 7.13 -13.39 -15.67
C ASP A 236 6.00 -13.66 -14.68
N GLY A 237 6.30 -13.85 -13.39
CA GLY A 237 5.31 -14.12 -12.33
C GLY A 237 4.91 -15.59 -12.22
N THR A 238 5.44 -16.50 -13.04
CA THR A 238 5.19 -17.93 -12.87
C THR A 238 6.02 -18.52 -11.73
N PRO A 239 5.52 -19.53 -10.98
CA PRO A 239 6.32 -20.20 -9.95
C PRO A 239 7.56 -20.88 -10.56
N ALA A 240 8.71 -20.71 -9.92
CA ALA A 240 9.90 -21.46 -10.24
C ALA A 240 9.70 -22.95 -9.90
N VAL A 241 10.12 -23.85 -10.81
CA VAL A 241 9.94 -25.29 -10.66
C VAL A 241 11.29 -25.99 -10.81
N VAL A 242 11.63 -26.87 -9.87
CA VAL A 242 12.79 -27.75 -9.92
C VAL A 242 12.33 -29.19 -9.69
N ASN A 243 12.71 -30.09 -10.57
CA ASN A 243 12.31 -31.53 -10.53
C ASN A 243 10.78 -31.73 -10.44
N GLY A 244 9.99 -30.88 -11.12
CA GLY A 244 8.53 -30.95 -11.14
C GLY A 244 7.82 -30.38 -9.89
N GLN A 245 8.56 -29.82 -8.95
CA GLN A 245 8.03 -29.20 -7.73
C GLN A 245 8.29 -27.69 -7.69
N GLN A 246 7.35 -26.94 -7.16
CA GLN A 246 7.55 -25.51 -6.93
C GLN A 246 8.64 -25.29 -5.88
N VAL A 247 9.50 -24.31 -6.12
CA VAL A 247 10.53 -23.88 -5.19
C VAL A 247 9.88 -23.00 -4.11
N PRO A 248 9.89 -23.39 -2.82
CA PRO A 248 9.32 -22.55 -1.76
C PRO A 248 10.13 -21.25 -1.62
N ALA A 249 9.44 -20.14 -1.33
CA ALA A 249 10.10 -18.85 -1.12
C ALA A 249 10.79 -18.76 0.25
N TYR A 250 10.35 -19.56 1.23
CA TYR A 250 10.89 -19.66 2.58
C TYR A 250 10.55 -21.03 3.18
N THR A 251 11.19 -21.38 4.30
CA THR A 251 10.98 -22.63 5.02
C THR A 251 10.21 -22.40 6.34
N GLU A 252 9.70 -23.47 6.94
CA GLU A 252 9.13 -23.41 8.31
C GLU A 252 10.15 -22.93 9.36
N GLN A 253 11.43 -23.20 9.15
CA GLN A 253 12.47 -22.70 10.06
C GLN A 253 12.60 -21.18 9.97
N ASP A 254 12.47 -20.60 8.77
CA ASP A 254 12.51 -19.14 8.59
C ASP A 254 11.34 -18.46 9.30
N VAL A 255 10.12 -19.05 9.25
CA VAL A 255 8.96 -18.57 10.02
C VAL A 255 9.22 -18.56 11.52
N LYS A 256 9.77 -19.66 12.06
CA LYS A 256 10.10 -19.78 13.49
C LYS A 256 11.15 -18.77 13.93
N GLU A 257 12.20 -18.57 13.12
CA GLU A 257 13.23 -17.58 13.42
C GLU A 257 12.69 -16.14 13.34
N LEU A 258 11.84 -15.84 12.36
CA LEU A 258 11.19 -14.54 12.28
C LEU A 258 10.25 -14.31 13.46
N ALA A 259 9.45 -15.31 13.86
CA ALA A 259 8.59 -15.23 15.03
C ALA A 259 9.41 -14.95 16.30
N ARG A 260 10.58 -15.56 16.44
CA ARG A 260 11.51 -15.32 17.56
C ARG A 260 12.07 -13.89 17.53
N ILE A 261 12.40 -13.34 16.36
CA ILE A 261 12.87 -11.95 16.19
C ILE A 261 11.77 -10.96 16.60
N LEU A 262 10.51 -11.29 16.32
CA LEU A 262 9.34 -10.44 16.60
C LEU A 262 8.85 -10.52 18.06
N THR A 263 9.54 -11.24 18.95
CA THR A 263 9.20 -11.25 20.38
C THR A 263 9.59 -9.93 21.06
N GLY A 264 8.78 -9.51 22.05
CA GLY A 264 9.06 -8.31 22.86
C GLY A 264 8.68 -6.99 22.20
N TRP A 265 7.84 -7.05 21.20
CA TRP A 265 7.31 -5.88 20.49
C TRP A 265 5.98 -5.41 21.11
#